data_0ea0fdf1a8713cfa79e0175180a1ddf8
#
_entry.id   0ea0fdf1a8713cfa79e0175180a1ddf8
#
_cell.length_a   1.000
_cell.length_b   1.000
_cell.length_c   1.000
_cell.angle_alpha   90.00
_cell.angle_beta   90.00
_cell.angle_gamma   90.00
#
_symmetry.space_group_name_H-M   'P 1'
#
loop_
_entity.id
_entity.type
_entity.pdbx_description
1 polymer ?
#
loop_
_entity_poly.entity_id
_entity_poly.type
_entity_poly.pdbx_seq_one_letter_code
_entity_poly.pdbx_strand_id
1 'polypeptide(L)'
;MNGELVGEWTTLRTGTPLFRYTTTWSQSPRALALSLAIPITADLEVRGTVVDNYFDNLLPENPAIRRRIRERFGTRSTQAFDLLEAIGRDCVGAVQLLPIHKEPVGWNRVEATRLDDGDIERLLQAVPSSPPLGHDHDD
;
A
#
# COMPACT_ATOMS: atom_id res chain seq x y z
N MET A 1 -7.05 1.40 7.88
CA MET A 1 -6.79 2.77 8.40
C MET A 1 -6.95 2.73 9.91
N ASN A 2 -5.93 3.12 10.68
CA ASN A 2 -5.94 3.04 12.15
C ASN A 2 -6.39 1.68 12.73
N GLY A 3 -5.95 0.59 12.12
CA GLY A 3 -6.33 -0.77 12.50
C GLY A 3 -7.71 -1.24 12.05
N GLU A 4 -8.53 -0.37 11.46
CA GLU A 4 -9.85 -0.73 10.93
C GLU A 4 -9.76 -1.16 9.45
N LEU A 5 -10.48 -2.24 9.11
CA LEU A 5 -10.61 -2.69 7.72
C LEU A 5 -11.51 -1.74 6.95
N VAL A 6 -10.93 -1.03 6.00
CA VAL A 6 -11.64 -0.06 5.15
C VAL A 6 -12.40 -0.74 4.03
N GLY A 7 -11.79 -1.69 3.36
CA GLY A 7 -12.38 -2.35 2.21
C GLY A 7 -11.45 -3.38 1.58
N GLU A 8 -11.87 -3.88 0.42
CA GLU A 8 -11.14 -4.88 -0.33
C GLU A 8 -10.97 -4.44 -1.80
N TRP A 9 -9.76 -4.59 -2.31
CA TRP A 9 -9.45 -4.41 -3.72
C TRP A 9 -9.33 -5.77 -4.41
N THR A 10 -10.14 -5.99 -5.42
CA THR A 10 -10.19 -7.25 -6.17
C THR A 10 -10.24 -6.99 -7.66
N THR A 11 -10.05 -8.05 -8.45
CA THR A 11 -10.30 -8.04 -9.90
C THR A 11 -11.43 -9.02 -10.19
N LEU A 12 -12.48 -8.53 -10.86
CA LEU A 12 -13.60 -9.37 -11.31
C LEU A 12 -13.14 -10.35 -12.39
N ARG A 13 -13.94 -11.39 -12.63
CA ARG A 13 -13.66 -12.37 -13.70
C ARG A 13 -13.52 -11.75 -15.10
N THR A 14 -14.18 -10.60 -15.31
CA THR A 14 -14.08 -9.80 -16.53
C THR A 14 -12.77 -9.04 -16.68
N GLY A 15 -11.90 -9.07 -15.65
CA GLY A 15 -10.68 -8.26 -15.57
C GLY A 15 -10.91 -6.85 -15.05
N THR A 16 -12.15 -6.50 -14.68
CA THR A 16 -12.48 -5.16 -14.15
C THR A 16 -12.01 -5.02 -12.72
N PRO A 17 -11.21 -4.00 -12.37
CA PRO A 17 -10.86 -3.69 -11.00
C PRO A 17 -12.10 -3.26 -10.20
N LEU A 18 -12.17 -3.72 -8.96
CA LEU A 18 -13.25 -3.43 -8.03
C LEU A 18 -12.66 -3.09 -6.66
N PHE A 19 -13.09 -1.98 -6.09
CA PHE A 19 -12.89 -1.69 -4.68
C PHE A 19 -14.24 -1.69 -3.98
N ARG A 20 -14.35 -2.41 -2.86
CA ARG A 20 -15.56 -2.49 -2.04
C ARG A 20 -15.24 -2.06 -0.63
N TYR A 21 -15.92 -1.00 -0.16
CA TYR A 21 -15.87 -0.60 1.24
C TYR A 21 -16.58 -1.64 2.13
N THR A 22 -16.08 -1.84 3.34
CA THR A 22 -16.81 -2.62 4.33
C THR A 22 -17.97 -1.82 4.90
N THR A 23 -19.06 -2.50 5.25
CA THR A 23 -20.20 -1.88 5.92
C THR A 23 -19.76 -1.28 7.28
N THR A 24 -18.92 -1.99 8.01
CA THR A 24 -18.40 -1.52 9.30
C THR A 24 -17.66 -0.19 9.16
N TRP A 25 -16.80 -0.06 8.13
CA TRP A 25 -16.09 1.20 7.86
C TRP A 25 -17.07 2.32 7.49
N SER A 26 -17.99 2.05 6.57
CA SER A 26 -18.95 3.05 6.08
C SER A 26 -19.84 3.63 7.19
N GLN A 27 -20.07 2.87 8.25
CA GLN A 27 -20.86 3.28 9.42
C GLN A 27 -20.00 3.83 10.57
N SER A 28 -18.68 3.76 10.47
CA SER A 28 -17.77 4.29 11.48
C SER A 28 -17.89 5.82 11.56
N PRO A 29 -17.83 6.41 12.75
CA PRO A 29 -17.72 7.87 12.90
C PRO A 29 -16.41 8.43 12.32
N ARG A 30 -15.45 7.58 12.01
CA ARG A 30 -14.18 7.91 11.36
C ARG A 30 -14.18 7.61 9.86
N ALA A 31 -15.33 7.21 9.29
CA ALA A 31 -15.44 6.88 7.89
C ALA A 31 -15.03 8.03 6.99
N LEU A 32 -14.04 7.77 6.15
CA LEU A 32 -13.55 8.67 5.11
C LEU A 32 -13.39 7.88 3.83
N ALA A 33 -13.72 8.49 2.70
CA ALA A 33 -13.37 7.94 1.40
C ALA A 33 -11.84 7.88 1.25
N LEU A 34 -11.33 6.85 0.57
CA LEU A 34 -9.89 6.75 0.28
C LEU A 34 -9.39 7.94 -0.55
N SER A 35 -10.22 8.41 -1.44
CA SER A 35 -10.01 9.64 -2.22
C SER A 35 -11.33 10.13 -2.79
N LEU A 36 -11.33 11.32 -3.38
CA LEU A 36 -12.49 11.83 -4.14
C LEU A 36 -12.81 10.93 -5.35
N ALA A 37 -11.83 10.24 -5.90
CA ALA A 37 -12.00 9.31 -7.01
C ALA A 37 -12.55 7.95 -6.58
N ILE A 38 -12.46 7.62 -5.28
CA ILE A 38 -13.01 6.38 -4.69
C ILE A 38 -13.95 6.77 -3.55
N PRO A 39 -15.13 7.33 -3.87
CA PRO A 39 -16.10 7.78 -2.87
C PRO A 39 -16.79 6.58 -2.19
N ILE A 40 -17.31 6.81 -0.98
CA ILE A 40 -18.24 5.88 -0.34
C ILE A 40 -19.62 6.10 -0.96
N THR A 41 -20.04 5.17 -1.78
CA THR A 41 -21.34 5.18 -2.47
C THR A 41 -22.37 4.31 -1.73
N ALA A 42 -23.64 4.38 -2.13
CA ALA A 42 -24.71 3.61 -1.48
C ALA A 42 -24.53 2.09 -1.62
N ASP A 43 -23.95 1.62 -2.74
CA ASP A 43 -23.61 0.22 -2.98
C ASP A 43 -22.23 -0.18 -2.44
N LEU A 44 -21.48 0.78 -1.88
CA LEU A 44 -20.14 0.62 -1.32
C LEU A 44 -19.09 0.14 -2.33
N GLU A 45 -19.35 0.21 -3.62
CA GLU A 45 -18.48 -0.29 -4.67
C GLU A 45 -18.03 0.83 -5.62
N VAL A 46 -16.76 0.76 -5.99
CA VAL A 46 -16.17 1.56 -7.08
C VAL A 46 -15.50 0.60 -8.05
N ARG A 47 -15.78 0.76 -9.35
CA ARG A 47 -15.33 -0.16 -10.40
C ARG A 47 -14.57 0.57 -11.49
N GLY A 48 -13.70 -0.17 -12.18
CA GLY A 48 -13.00 0.29 -13.35
C GLY A 48 -11.60 0.83 -13.06
N THR A 49 -11.00 1.42 -14.09
CA THR A 49 -9.60 1.87 -14.09
C THR A 49 -9.28 2.93 -13.03
N VAL A 50 -10.28 3.64 -12.53
CA VAL A 50 -10.11 4.61 -11.44
C VAL A 50 -9.57 3.94 -10.17
N VAL A 51 -9.95 2.68 -9.92
CA VAL A 51 -9.45 1.89 -8.79
C VAL A 51 -7.96 1.59 -8.97
N ASP A 52 -7.58 1.03 -10.12
CA ASP A 52 -6.18 0.74 -10.42
C ASP A 52 -5.31 2.01 -10.39
N ASN A 53 -5.80 3.11 -10.97
CA ASN A 53 -5.09 4.37 -10.99
C ASN A 53 -4.83 4.91 -9.57
N TYR A 54 -5.81 4.80 -8.68
CA TYR A 54 -5.63 5.21 -7.29
C TYR A 54 -4.49 4.44 -6.62
N PHE A 55 -4.52 3.11 -6.72
CA PHE A 55 -3.50 2.27 -6.09
C PHE A 55 -2.15 2.38 -6.80
N ASP A 56 -2.12 2.56 -8.12
CA ASP A 56 -0.88 2.76 -8.87
C ASP A 56 -0.13 4.03 -8.44
N ASN A 57 -0.85 5.07 -8.05
CA ASN A 57 -0.28 6.30 -7.51
C ASN A 57 0.41 6.16 -6.15
N LEU A 58 0.21 5.03 -5.45
CA LEU A 58 0.94 4.71 -4.22
C LEU A 58 2.34 4.16 -4.49
N LEU A 59 2.67 3.89 -5.74
CA LEU A 59 3.93 3.31 -6.19
C LEU A 59 4.81 4.34 -6.89
N PRO A 60 6.13 4.13 -6.90
CA PRO A 60 7.04 4.95 -7.69
C PRO A 60 6.67 4.91 -9.18
N GLU A 61 6.71 6.06 -9.84
CA GLU A 61 6.45 6.16 -11.29
C GLU A 61 7.57 5.54 -12.13
N ASN A 62 8.81 5.52 -11.61
CA ASN A 62 9.98 5.08 -12.35
C ASN A 62 9.96 3.56 -12.60
N PRO A 63 9.93 3.10 -13.87
CA PRO A 63 9.88 1.68 -14.20
C PRO A 63 11.09 0.88 -13.70
N ALA A 64 12.26 1.51 -13.59
CA ALA A 64 13.47 0.85 -13.09
C ALA A 64 13.33 0.53 -11.59
N ILE A 65 12.70 1.43 -10.81
CA ILE A 65 12.42 1.18 -9.39
C ILE A 65 11.40 0.05 -9.25
N ARG A 66 10.33 0.06 -10.04
CA ARG A 66 9.33 -1.03 -10.02
C ARG A 66 9.94 -2.40 -10.37
N ARG A 67 10.87 -2.46 -11.32
CA ARG A 67 11.60 -3.70 -11.62
C ARG A 67 12.44 -4.18 -10.45
N ARG A 68 13.15 -3.28 -9.76
CA ARG A 68 13.91 -3.62 -8.54
C ARG A 68 13.02 -4.17 -7.43
N ILE A 69 11.85 -3.55 -7.21
CA ILE A 69 10.86 -4.06 -6.24
C ILE A 69 10.42 -5.46 -6.65
N ARG A 70 10.05 -5.66 -7.93
CA ARG A 70 9.68 -6.98 -8.44
C ARG A 70 10.75 -8.03 -8.20
N GLU A 71 12.00 -7.73 -8.51
CA GLU A 71 13.14 -8.62 -8.34
C GLU A 71 13.40 -8.95 -6.87
N ARG A 72 13.37 -7.92 -6.00
CA ARG A 72 13.62 -8.08 -4.57
C ARG A 72 12.55 -8.92 -3.88
N PHE A 73 11.30 -8.69 -4.18
CA PHE A 73 10.16 -9.34 -3.52
C PHE A 73 9.59 -10.52 -4.31
N GLY A 74 10.13 -10.84 -5.47
CA GLY A 74 9.70 -11.98 -6.28
C GLY A 74 8.26 -11.88 -6.79
N THR A 75 7.75 -10.64 -7.03
CA THR A 75 6.38 -10.46 -7.48
C THR A 75 6.17 -10.93 -8.92
N ARG A 76 4.93 -11.32 -9.27
CA ARG A 76 4.59 -11.87 -10.59
C ARG A 76 4.80 -10.88 -11.72
N SER A 77 4.52 -9.60 -11.47
CA SER A 77 4.66 -8.53 -12.45
C SER A 77 5.03 -7.19 -11.78
N THR A 78 5.17 -6.14 -12.59
CA THR A 78 5.34 -4.76 -12.13
C THR A 78 4.01 -3.99 -12.06
N GLN A 79 2.88 -4.69 -12.19
CA GLN A 79 1.56 -4.10 -12.04
C GLN A 79 1.29 -3.74 -10.57
N ALA A 80 0.49 -2.71 -10.35
CA ALA A 80 0.23 -2.18 -9.02
C ALA A 80 -0.29 -3.25 -8.05
N PHE A 81 -1.20 -4.11 -8.49
CA PHE A 81 -1.77 -5.17 -7.66
C PHE A 81 -0.69 -6.12 -7.13
N ASP A 82 0.17 -6.62 -8.01
CA ASP A 82 1.22 -7.57 -7.64
C ASP A 82 2.30 -6.93 -6.75
N LEU A 83 2.68 -5.68 -7.03
CA LEU A 83 3.66 -4.98 -6.21
C LEU A 83 3.10 -4.64 -4.82
N LEU A 84 1.88 -4.12 -4.75
CA LEU A 84 1.26 -3.72 -3.49
C LEU A 84 0.85 -4.92 -2.62
N GLU A 85 0.60 -6.10 -3.20
CA GLU A 85 0.45 -7.33 -2.42
C GLU A 85 1.71 -7.62 -1.59
N ALA A 86 2.89 -7.31 -2.13
CA ALA A 86 4.15 -7.56 -1.46
C ALA A 86 4.60 -6.43 -0.51
N ILE A 87 4.42 -5.17 -0.91
CA ILE A 87 4.97 -4.02 -0.20
C ILE A 87 3.93 -3.05 0.37
N GLY A 88 2.64 -3.29 0.13
CA GLY A 88 1.57 -2.35 0.47
C GLY A 88 1.35 -2.12 1.97
N ARG A 89 2.02 -2.89 2.83
CA ARG A 89 2.03 -2.66 4.27
C ARG A 89 2.64 -1.29 4.61
N ASP A 90 3.64 -0.86 3.88
CA ASP A 90 4.44 0.34 4.13
C ASP A 90 4.40 1.33 2.97
N CYS A 91 3.37 1.27 2.16
CA CYS A 91 3.21 2.26 1.09
C CYS A 91 2.87 3.64 1.66
N VAL A 92 3.13 4.66 0.86
CA VAL A 92 2.81 6.05 1.22
C VAL A 92 1.31 6.21 1.36
N GLY A 93 0.87 6.81 2.46
CA GLY A 93 -0.52 7.12 2.72
C GLY A 93 -1.03 6.65 4.07
N ALA A 94 -2.32 6.85 4.31
CA ALA A 94 -2.98 6.51 5.56
C ALA A 94 -3.50 5.06 5.62
N VAL A 95 -3.24 4.26 4.58
CA VAL A 95 -3.73 2.89 4.46
C VAL A 95 -2.58 1.90 4.35
N GLN A 96 -2.80 0.71 4.87
CA GLN A 96 -1.96 -0.46 4.62
C GLN A 96 -2.72 -1.40 3.69
N LEU A 97 -2.04 -1.91 2.67
CA LEU A 97 -2.58 -2.96 1.80
C LEU A 97 -1.96 -4.29 2.23
N LEU A 98 -2.81 -5.23 2.54
CA LEU A 98 -2.41 -6.54 3.05
C LEU A 98 -3.09 -7.62 2.22
N PRO A 99 -2.42 -8.76 1.97
CA PRO A 99 -3.09 -9.94 1.44
C PRO A 99 -4.27 -10.34 2.34
N ILE A 100 -5.29 -10.95 1.75
CA ILE A 100 -6.42 -11.51 2.50
C ILE A 100 -5.91 -12.41 3.64
N HIS A 101 -6.52 -12.29 4.82
CA HIS A 101 -6.17 -13.00 6.06
C HIS A 101 -4.86 -12.56 6.75
N LYS A 102 -4.27 -11.44 6.35
CA LYS A 102 -3.17 -10.82 7.10
C LYS A 102 -3.70 -9.72 8.01
N GLU A 103 -3.22 -9.72 9.25
CA GLU A 103 -3.58 -8.70 10.24
C GLU A 103 -2.65 -7.49 10.13
N PRO A 104 -3.17 -6.28 10.38
CA PRO A 104 -2.35 -5.08 10.45
C PRO A 104 -1.43 -5.13 11.67
N VAL A 105 -0.15 -4.83 11.48
CA VAL A 105 0.85 -4.81 12.55
C VAL A 105 1.52 -3.43 12.57
N GLY A 106 1.86 -2.96 13.75
CA GLY A 106 2.64 -1.72 13.92
C GLY A 106 1.86 -0.41 13.74
N TRP A 107 0.56 -0.45 13.42
CA TRP A 107 -0.25 0.74 13.14
C TRP A 107 -0.46 1.67 14.35
N ASN A 108 -0.30 1.15 15.57
CA ASN A 108 -0.57 1.87 16.83
C ASN A 108 0.70 2.12 17.67
N ARG A 109 1.87 1.91 17.09
CA ARG A 109 3.15 2.14 17.77
C ARG A 109 4.18 2.69 16.80
N VAL A 110 5.10 3.46 17.34
CA VAL A 110 6.28 3.94 16.62
C VAL A 110 7.46 3.04 16.99
N GLU A 111 8.05 2.41 16.01
CA GLU A 111 9.34 1.73 16.14
C GLU A 111 10.42 2.71 15.67
N ALA A 112 11.30 3.10 16.56
CA ALA A 112 12.32 4.08 16.26
C ALA A 112 13.66 3.65 16.84
N THR A 113 14.71 3.79 16.03
CA THR A 113 16.09 3.63 16.45
C THR A 113 16.76 4.99 16.51
N ARG A 114 17.44 5.30 17.61
CA ARG A 114 18.21 6.52 17.69
C ARG A 114 19.42 6.39 16.79
N LEU A 115 19.60 7.34 15.90
CA LEU A 115 20.74 7.42 14.98
C LEU A 115 21.72 8.49 15.47
N ASP A 116 23.00 8.22 15.35
CA ASP A 116 24.04 9.23 15.45
C ASP A 116 24.38 9.81 14.06
N ASP A 117 25.23 10.83 14.02
CA ASP A 117 25.58 11.50 12.76
C ASP A 117 26.26 10.53 11.77
N GLY A 118 27.04 9.56 12.25
CA GLY A 118 27.68 8.54 11.41
C GLY A 118 26.68 7.53 10.85
N ASP A 119 25.62 7.21 11.59
CA ASP A 119 24.51 6.37 11.11
C ASP A 119 23.76 7.09 10.00
N ILE A 120 23.49 8.38 10.17
CA ILE A 120 22.81 9.22 9.18
C ILE A 120 23.63 9.28 7.88
N GLU A 121 24.93 9.50 7.98
CA GLU A 121 25.82 9.54 6.81
C GLU A 121 25.82 8.21 6.05
N ARG A 122 25.90 7.08 6.75
CA ARG A 122 25.83 5.74 6.14
C ARG A 122 24.49 5.49 5.45
N LEU A 123 23.39 5.89 6.06
CA LEU A 123 22.06 5.77 5.46
C LEU A 123 21.93 6.62 4.20
N LEU A 124 22.41 7.85 4.21
CA LEU A 124 22.38 8.73 3.05
C LEU A 124 23.22 8.19 1.88
N GLN A 125 24.36 7.57 2.17
CA GLN A 125 25.19 6.92 1.15
C GLN A 125 24.53 5.66 0.56
N ALA A 126 23.69 4.96 1.34
CA ALA A 126 22.98 3.77 0.90
C ALA A 126 21.70 4.07 0.08
N VAL A 127 21.14 5.28 0.19
CA VAL A 127 19.89 5.68 -0.50
C VAL A 127 19.88 5.38 -2.00
N PRO A 128 20.96 5.58 -2.79
CA PRO A 128 20.93 5.28 -4.21
C PRO A 128 20.75 3.79 -4.54
N SER A 129 21.06 2.91 -3.61
CA SER A 129 20.98 1.45 -3.78
C SER A 129 19.80 0.80 -3.06
N SER A 130 19.15 1.54 -2.16
CA SER A 130 18.00 1.05 -1.40
C SER A 130 16.68 1.35 -2.12
N PRO A 131 15.68 0.45 -2.10
CA PRO A 131 14.34 0.81 -2.55
C PRO A 131 13.77 1.90 -1.63
N PRO A 132 12.95 2.82 -2.16
CA PRO A 132 12.42 3.95 -1.41
C PRO A 132 11.43 3.59 -0.28
N LEU A 133 11.13 2.32 -0.11
CA LEU A 133 10.24 1.79 0.92
C LEU A 133 11.11 0.98 1.89
N GLY A 134 11.37 1.60 3.04
CA GLY A 134 12.33 1.16 4.03
C GLY A 134 12.06 -0.16 4.73
N HIS A 135 12.40 -1.26 4.09
CA HIS A 135 12.53 -2.56 4.75
C HIS A 135 13.91 -3.15 4.53
N ASP A 136 14.83 -2.81 5.42
CA ASP A 136 16.07 -3.57 5.58
C ASP A 136 15.97 -4.64 6.69
N HIS A 137 14.78 -4.89 7.25
CA HIS A 137 14.63 -5.81 8.37
C HIS A 137 13.46 -6.76 8.14
N ASP A 138 13.69 -7.78 7.33
CA ASP A 138 13.01 -9.07 7.45
C ASP A 138 14.05 -10.17 7.25
N ASP A 139 14.67 -10.56 8.34
CA ASP A 139 15.14 -11.92 8.58
C ASP A 139 14.10 -12.67 9.41
#